data_eaf5eb6e76834c750ee9286d2a42b3de
#
_entry.id   eaf5eb6e76834c750ee9286d2a42b3de
#
_cell.length_a   1.000
_cell.length_b   1.000
_cell.length_c   1.000
_cell.angle_alpha   90.00
_cell.angle_beta   90.00
_cell.angle_gamma   90.00
#
_symmetry.space_group_name_H-M   'P 1'
#
loop_
_entity.id
_entity.type
_entity.pdbx_description
1 polymer ?
#
loop_
_entity_poly.entity_id
_entity_poly.type
_entity_poly.pdbx_seq_one_letter_code
_entity_poly.pdbx_strand_id
1 'polypeptide(L)'
;MGEKIATRAAYGDALKKYGQENPRVIVLDADLSGATYSNRFAQAVPERFLDCGIAECNMVGIAAGLATTGKIPFVHSFAMFAAGRVYDQVRNSVAYPHLNVKIVGTHAGLSVGEDGATHQCNEDIALMRVIPGMTVVNPCDAFEAEAAVKAVMDYEGPCYLRIGRNPVEVVMDQVPGYHFELGKGILLREGTDVAVLATGIMVQEALKAAETLAAEGISARVINIHTIKPLDREIIVKAARECGVIVTSEEHNVLAGFGSAVAEVVSEICPVPVVRHGVNDAFGRSGAAQQVLDAYGVNAAGIVESVHKALAMKK
;
A
#
# COMPACT_ATOMS: atom_id res chain seq x y z
N MET A 1 -19.73 -13.68 -2.96
CA MET A 1 -18.89 -12.64 -2.37
C MET A 1 -17.94 -13.32 -1.40
N GLY A 2 -16.63 -13.06 -1.53
CA GLY A 2 -15.62 -13.60 -0.63
C GLY A 2 -15.73 -13.02 0.79
N GLU A 3 -15.00 -13.60 1.73
CA GLU A 3 -14.88 -13.05 3.09
C GLU A 3 -14.25 -11.66 3.04
N LYS A 4 -14.72 -10.74 3.90
CA LYS A 4 -14.15 -9.39 4.02
C LYS A 4 -13.39 -9.27 5.31
N ILE A 5 -12.09 -8.99 5.20
CA ILE A 5 -11.19 -8.84 6.36
C ILE A 5 -10.40 -7.54 6.19
N ALA A 6 -10.25 -6.80 7.30
CA ALA A 6 -9.40 -5.60 7.31
C ALA A 6 -7.92 -6.00 7.22
N THR A 7 -7.17 -5.37 6.32
CA THR A 7 -5.73 -5.66 6.19
C THR A 7 -4.97 -5.43 7.50
N ARG A 8 -5.36 -4.43 8.31
CA ARG A 8 -4.77 -4.20 9.64
C ARG A 8 -5.04 -5.34 10.62
N ALA A 9 -6.17 -6.06 10.49
CA ALA A 9 -6.47 -7.19 11.36
C ALA A 9 -5.56 -8.39 11.03
N ALA A 10 -5.45 -8.73 9.74
CA ALA A 10 -4.53 -9.76 9.26
C ALA A 10 -3.06 -9.38 9.57
N TYR A 11 -2.71 -8.10 9.40
CA TYR A 11 -1.41 -7.57 9.79
C TYR A 11 -1.09 -7.85 11.28
N GLY A 12 -2.01 -7.50 12.19
CA GLY A 12 -1.80 -7.70 13.64
C GLY A 12 -1.64 -9.17 14.02
N ASP A 13 -2.41 -10.08 13.39
CA ASP A 13 -2.28 -11.52 13.59
C ASP A 13 -0.95 -12.05 13.05
N ALA A 14 -0.54 -11.61 11.87
CA ALA A 14 0.73 -11.98 11.26
C ALA A 14 1.92 -11.47 12.07
N LEU A 15 1.87 -10.20 12.54
CA LEU A 15 2.90 -9.63 13.40
C LEU A 15 3.05 -10.43 14.70
N LYS A 16 1.93 -10.79 15.35
CA LYS A 16 1.93 -11.68 16.51
C LYS A 16 2.59 -13.01 16.17
N LYS A 17 2.10 -13.70 15.12
CA LYS A 17 2.56 -15.04 14.71
C LYS A 17 4.06 -15.06 14.44
N TYR A 18 4.53 -14.29 13.49
CA TYR A 18 5.93 -14.29 13.05
C TYR A 18 6.87 -13.56 14.02
N GLY A 19 6.38 -12.52 14.69
CA GLY A 19 7.16 -11.77 15.67
C GLY A 19 7.44 -12.57 16.95
N GLN A 20 6.55 -13.48 17.37
CA GLN A 20 6.82 -14.40 18.48
C GLN A 20 8.01 -15.33 18.17
N GLU A 21 8.07 -15.82 16.93
CA GLU A 21 9.12 -16.74 16.47
C GLU A 21 10.48 -16.08 16.28
N ASN A 22 10.51 -14.75 16.07
CA ASN A 22 11.76 -14.01 15.84
C ASN A 22 12.10 -13.10 17.03
N PRO A 23 13.11 -13.48 17.88
CA PRO A 23 13.50 -12.71 19.08
C PRO A 23 14.15 -11.35 18.77
N ARG A 24 14.47 -11.05 17.53
CA ARG A 24 14.96 -9.75 17.11
C ARG A 24 13.84 -8.72 16.98
N VAL A 25 12.59 -9.15 16.79
CA VAL A 25 11.44 -8.25 16.60
C VAL A 25 11.09 -7.53 17.89
N ILE A 26 11.06 -6.20 17.81
CA ILE A 26 10.56 -5.29 18.85
C ILE A 26 9.45 -4.46 18.22
N VAL A 27 8.34 -4.30 18.92
CA VAL A 27 7.18 -3.55 18.44
C VAL A 27 7.02 -2.26 19.24
N LEU A 28 6.91 -1.14 18.53
CA LEU A 28 6.68 0.17 19.13
C LEU A 28 5.36 0.76 18.58
N ASP A 29 4.62 1.44 19.43
CA ASP A 29 3.36 2.10 19.04
C ASP A 29 3.29 3.50 19.66
N ALA A 30 2.61 4.42 19.00
CA ALA A 30 2.39 5.79 19.47
C ALA A 30 0.98 5.98 20.04
N ASP A 31 0.63 5.20 21.07
CA ASP A 31 -0.66 5.23 21.79
C ASP A 31 -1.89 4.92 20.91
N LEU A 32 -1.71 4.10 19.87
CA LEU A 32 -2.76 3.70 18.93
C LEU A 32 -2.88 2.18 18.80
N SER A 33 -2.29 1.40 19.73
CA SER A 33 -2.12 -0.05 19.60
C SER A 33 -3.41 -0.83 19.39
N GLY A 34 -4.52 -0.37 19.96
CA GLY A 34 -5.85 -0.94 19.73
C GLY A 34 -6.35 -0.72 18.28
N ALA A 35 -6.04 0.41 17.68
CA ALA A 35 -6.45 0.76 16.32
C ALA A 35 -5.52 0.14 15.26
N THR A 36 -4.21 0.11 15.51
CA THR A 36 -3.21 -0.48 14.62
C THR A 36 -3.18 -2.01 14.67
N TYR A 37 -3.79 -2.60 15.69
CA TYR A 37 -3.73 -4.03 16.06
C TYR A 37 -2.32 -4.51 16.50
N SER A 38 -1.39 -3.60 16.76
CA SER A 38 -0.10 -3.93 17.38
C SER A 38 -0.25 -4.50 18.80
N ASN A 39 -1.37 -4.20 19.48
CA ASN A 39 -1.74 -4.77 20.77
C ASN A 39 -1.84 -6.30 20.78
N ARG A 40 -2.07 -6.95 19.62
CA ARG A 40 -2.07 -8.42 19.53
C ARG A 40 -0.68 -9.00 19.81
N PHE A 41 0.37 -8.32 19.35
CA PHE A 41 1.75 -8.67 19.68
C PHE A 41 2.05 -8.32 21.15
N ALA A 42 1.63 -7.15 21.63
CA ALA A 42 1.81 -6.72 23.03
C ALA A 42 1.24 -7.73 24.03
N GLN A 43 0.07 -8.29 23.75
CA GLN A 43 -0.58 -9.31 24.58
C GLN A 43 0.20 -10.65 24.59
N ALA A 44 0.88 -10.97 23.51
CA ALA A 44 1.61 -12.23 23.37
C ALA A 44 3.06 -12.15 23.87
N VAL A 45 3.70 -11.00 23.72
CA VAL A 45 5.12 -10.77 24.03
C VAL A 45 5.31 -9.37 24.63
N PRO A 46 4.77 -9.11 25.81
CA PRO A 46 4.77 -7.78 26.42
C PRO A 46 6.18 -7.21 26.67
N GLU A 47 7.16 -8.04 26.91
CA GLU A 47 8.55 -7.63 27.15
C GLU A 47 9.27 -7.11 25.89
N ARG A 48 8.65 -7.27 24.71
CA ARG A 48 9.17 -6.75 23.43
C ARG A 48 8.22 -5.73 22.79
N PHE A 49 7.29 -5.19 23.58
CA PHE A 49 6.39 -4.12 23.18
C PHE A 49 6.67 -2.85 23.97
N LEU A 50 6.71 -1.72 23.29
CA LEU A 50 6.91 -0.40 23.88
C LEU A 50 5.83 0.57 23.36
N ASP A 51 4.98 1.06 24.23
CA ASP A 51 4.16 2.23 23.95
C ASP A 51 4.97 3.49 24.24
N CYS A 52 5.14 4.32 23.22
CA CYS A 52 5.93 5.56 23.30
C CYS A 52 5.08 6.80 23.63
N GLY A 53 3.77 6.61 23.84
CA GLY A 53 2.81 7.70 23.91
C GLY A 53 2.64 8.40 22.56
N ILE A 54 1.91 9.52 22.54
CA ILE A 54 1.68 10.32 21.32
C ILE A 54 2.97 11.11 20.98
N ALA A 55 4.03 10.38 20.60
CA ALA A 55 5.37 10.91 20.38
C ALA A 55 6.08 10.19 19.22
N GLU A 56 5.50 10.23 18.03
CA GLU A 56 5.92 9.47 16.85
C GLU A 56 7.37 9.74 16.45
N CYS A 57 7.82 11.00 16.53
CA CYS A 57 9.23 11.34 16.24
C CYS A 57 10.20 10.66 17.21
N ASN A 58 9.85 10.62 18.52
CA ASN A 58 10.63 9.93 19.53
C ASN A 58 10.61 8.41 19.30
N MET A 59 9.44 7.83 18.99
CA MET A 59 9.27 6.42 18.65
C MET A 59 10.21 6.00 17.51
N VAL A 60 10.27 6.75 16.42
CA VAL A 60 11.15 6.44 15.28
C VAL A 60 12.63 6.59 15.69
N GLY A 61 12.98 7.58 16.53
CA GLY A 61 14.33 7.73 17.09
C GLY A 61 14.75 6.53 17.94
N ILE A 62 13.87 6.06 18.83
CA ILE A 62 14.09 4.84 19.63
C ILE A 62 14.27 3.63 18.72
N ALA A 63 13.43 3.47 17.72
CA ALA A 63 13.50 2.37 16.76
C ALA A 63 14.84 2.39 15.99
N ALA A 64 15.29 3.55 15.55
CA ALA A 64 16.59 3.69 14.90
C ALA A 64 17.73 3.22 15.83
N GLY A 65 17.73 3.63 17.10
CA GLY A 65 18.68 3.16 18.11
C GLY A 65 18.63 1.64 18.32
N LEU A 66 17.45 1.06 18.44
CA LEU A 66 17.28 -0.40 18.60
C LEU A 66 17.79 -1.17 17.38
N ALA A 67 17.59 -0.64 16.17
CA ALA A 67 18.05 -1.28 14.95
C ALA A 67 19.60 -1.37 14.90
N THR A 68 20.32 -0.40 15.46
CA THR A 68 21.80 -0.47 15.55
C THR A 68 22.31 -1.60 16.44
N THR A 69 21.47 -2.15 17.31
CA THR A 69 21.79 -3.30 18.17
C THR A 69 21.41 -4.65 17.54
N GLY A 70 21.02 -4.67 16.27
CA GLY A 70 20.61 -5.87 15.52
C GLY A 70 19.16 -6.29 15.74
N LYS A 71 18.33 -5.45 16.37
CA LYS A 71 16.89 -5.67 16.48
C LYS A 71 16.18 -5.28 15.17
N ILE A 72 14.94 -5.74 15.04
CA ILE A 72 14.05 -5.43 13.91
C ILE A 72 12.83 -4.68 14.49
N PRO A 73 12.91 -3.36 14.66
CA PRO A 73 11.80 -2.58 15.18
C PRO A 73 10.67 -2.45 14.14
N PHE A 74 9.44 -2.69 14.58
CA PHE A 74 8.20 -2.36 13.88
C PHE A 74 7.57 -1.17 14.61
N VAL A 75 7.45 -0.02 13.96
CA VAL A 75 6.86 1.20 14.52
C VAL A 75 5.49 1.47 13.93
N HIS A 76 4.51 1.81 14.79
CA HIS A 76 3.11 1.90 14.42
C HIS A 76 2.50 3.25 14.75
N SER A 77 1.81 3.81 13.79
CA SER A 77 0.86 4.91 13.95
C SER A 77 -0.08 4.92 12.75
N PHE A 78 -1.01 5.88 12.69
CA PHE A 78 -1.75 6.13 11.45
C PHE A 78 -0.81 6.66 10.37
N ALA A 79 -1.11 6.38 9.10
CA ALA A 79 -0.24 6.70 7.98
C ALA A 79 0.18 8.19 7.94
N MET A 80 -0.76 9.10 8.26
CA MET A 80 -0.45 10.54 8.31
C MET A 80 0.67 10.85 9.31
N PHE A 81 0.68 10.16 10.44
CA PHE A 81 1.67 10.40 11.50
C PHE A 81 2.94 9.55 11.32
N ALA A 82 2.79 8.33 10.78
CA ALA A 82 3.92 7.43 10.48
C ALA A 82 4.70 7.84 9.20
N ALA A 83 4.14 8.71 8.37
CA ALA A 83 4.79 9.22 7.17
C ALA A 83 5.06 10.73 7.25
N GLY A 84 4.03 11.54 7.46
CA GLY A 84 4.16 12.99 7.41
C GLY A 84 4.87 13.59 8.62
N ARG A 85 4.39 13.27 9.84
CA ARG A 85 4.94 13.83 11.08
C ARG A 85 6.39 13.45 11.33
N VAL A 86 6.79 12.24 10.99
CA VAL A 86 8.10 11.66 11.28
C VAL A 86 9.06 11.66 10.09
N TYR A 87 8.72 12.38 9.03
CA TYR A 87 9.44 12.30 7.75
C TYR A 87 10.95 12.51 7.90
N ASP A 88 11.36 13.50 8.69
CA ASP A 88 12.77 13.79 8.93
C ASP A 88 13.47 12.62 9.65
N GLN A 89 12.88 12.06 10.71
CA GLN A 89 13.46 10.93 11.44
C GLN A 89 13.53 9.68 10.56
N VAL A 90 12.49 9.40 9.75
CA VAL A 90 12.50 8.28 8.81
C VAL A 90 13.61 8.47 7.77
N ARG A 91 13.74 9.67 7.21
CA ARG A 91 14.76 9.97 6.20
C ARG A 91 16.19 9.91 6.76
N ASN A 92 16.43 10.61 7.86
CA ASN A 92 17.80 10.85 8.36
C ASN A 92 18.25 9.81 9.38
N SER A 93 17.37 9.35 10.26
CA SER A 93 17.75 8.41 11.32
C SER A 93 17.57 6.95 10.91
N VAL A 94 16.69 6.66 9.94
CA VAL A 94 16.40 5.28 9.51
C VAL A 94 16.95 4.99 8.11
N ALA A 95 16.53 5.75 7.10
CA ALA A 95 16.84 5.42 5.71
C ALA A 95 18.29 5.77 5.32
N TYR A 96 18.80 6.93 5.73
CA TYR A 96 20.17 7.35 5.40
C TYR A 96 21.23 6.36 5.89
N PRO A 97 21.20 5.87 7.15
CA PRO A 97 22.09 4.82 7.62
C PRO A 97 21.63 3.40 7.22
N HIS A 98 20.56 3.26 6.43
CA HIS A 98 19.99 2.00 5.97
C HIS A 98 19.65 1.01 7.09
N LEU A 99 19.03 1.50 8.16
CA LEU A 99 18.67 0.67 9.32
C LEU A 99 17.44 -0.20 9.05
N ASN A 100 17.44 -1.38 9.64
CA ASN A 100 16.37 -2.37 9.50
C ASN A 100 15.15 -2.04 10.36
N VAL A 101 14.45 -0.94 10.05
CA VAL A 101 13.22 -0.49 10.72
C VAL A 101 12.03 -0.66 9.79
N LYS A 102 10.93 -1.23 10.30
CA LYS A 102 9.66 -1.38 9.58
C LYS A 102 8.68 -0.32 10.06
N ILE A 103 8.37 0.62 9.19
CA ILE A 103 7.44 1.72 9.46
C ILE A 103 6.06 1.29 8.97
N VAL A 104 5.11 1.15 9.87
CA VAL A 104 3.77 0.66 9.56
C VAL A 104 2.78 1.81 9.69
N GLY A 105 2.32 2.30 8.55
CA GLY A 105 1.27 3.31 8.45
C GLY A 105 -0.09 2.65 8.25
N THR A 106 -0.89 2.57 9.32
CA THR A 106 -2.27 2.09 9.21
C THR A 106 -3.22 3.25 8.89
N HIS A 107 -4.48 2.96 8.56
CA HIS A 107 -5.48 3.99 8.28
C HIS A 107 -5.03 4.95 7.15
N ALA A 108 -4.48 4.41 6.07
CA ALA A 108 -4.04 5.20 4.93
C ALA A 108 -5.21 5.54 4.00
N GLY A 109 -5.14 6.67 3.31
CA GLY A 109 -6.06 7.07 2.26
C GLY A 109 -7.39 7.64 2.75
N LEU A 110 -8.34 7.82 1.83
CA LEU A 110 -9.68 8.37 2.08
C LEU A 110 -10.57 7.43 2.89
N SER A 111 -10.33 6.11 2.82
CA SER A 111 -11.13 5.08 3.50
C SER A 111 -10.99 5.09 5.03
N VAL A 112 -10.16 5.96 5.58
CA VAL A 112 -10.20 6.31 7.02
C VAL A 112 -11.61 6.78 7.40
N GLY A 113 -12.26 7.55 6.53
CA GLY A 113 -13.66 7.89 6.64
C GLY A 113 -13.93 9.03 7.62
N GLU A 114 -14.54 8.73 8.75
CA GLU A 114 -15.12 9.69 9.70
C GLU A 114 -14.08 10.65 10.30
N ASP A 115 -12.86 10.21 10.51
CA ASP A 115 -11.76 11.00 11.09
C ASP A 115 -11.38 12.21 10.22
N GLY A 116 -11.70 12.16 8.93
CA GLY A 116 -11.61 13.28 8.00
C GLY A 116 -10.19 13.64 7.56
N ALA A 117 -10.07 14.79 6.91
CA ALA A 117 -8.88 15.23 6.18
C ALA A 117 -7.58 15.25 6.99
N THR A 118 -7.66 15.49 8.31
CA THR A 118 -6.46 15.53 9.17
C THR A 118 -5.82 14.17 9.42
N HIS A 119 -6.56 13.09 9.17
CA HIS A 119 -6.13 11.70 9.36
C HIS A 119 -6.02 10.92 8.05
N GLN A 120 -6.74 11.34 7.02
CA GLN A 120 -6.70 10.75 5.67
C GLN A 120 -5.38 11.10 4.99
N CYS A 121 -4.41 10.17 5.02
CA CYS A 121 -3.13 10.38 4.37
C CYS A 121 -3.21 9.98 2.89
N ASN A 122 -3.21 10.96 2.01
CA ASN A 122 -3.24 10.78 0.55
C ASN A 122 -1.88 11.03 -0.10
N GLU A 123 -0.80 11.17 0.70
CA GLU A 123 0.54 11.53 0.25
C GLU A 123 1.66 10.62 0.78
N ASP A 124 1.32 9.61 1.58
CA ASP A 124 2.30 8.72 2.23
C ASP A 124 3.16 7.93 1.24
N ILE A 125 2.57 7.41 0.16
CA ILE A 125 3.31 6.70 -0.89
C ILE A 125 4.33 7.65 -1.52
N ALA A 126 3.92 8.87 -1.86
CA ALA A 126 4.80 9.88 -2.46
C ALA A 126 5.99 10.21 -1.54
N LEU A 127 5.71 10.48 -0.26
CA LEU A 127 6.72 10.80 0.74
C LEU A 127 7.71 9.65 0.94
N MET A 128 7.23 8.43 1.03
CA MET A 128 8.08 7.27 1.31
C MET A 128 8.86 6.80 0.07
N ARG A 129 8.24 6.83 -1.12
CA ARG A 129 8.94 6.37 -2.32
C ARG A 129 10.09 7.27 -2.75
N VAL A 130 10.06 8.56 -2.42
CA VAL A 130 11.14 9.49 -2.78
C VAL A 130 12.40 9.30 -1.91
N ILE A 131 12.29 8.68 -0.74
CA ILE A 131 13.42 8.43 0.15
C ILE A 131 14.34 7.36 -0.45
N PRO A 132 15.66 7.62 -0.66
CA PRO A 132 16.60 6.61 -1.14
C PRO A 132 16.66 5.37 -0.25
N GLY A 133 16.69 4.17 -0.85
CA GLY A 133 16.79 2.90 -0.14
C GLY A 133 15.52 2.42 0.59
N MET A 134 14.47 3.25 0.68
CA MET A 134 13.20 2.85 1.29
C MET A 134 12.44 1.85 0.41
N THR A 135 12.02 0.73 0.98
CA THR A 135 11.06 -0.19 0.35
C THR A 135 9.64 0.23 0.72
N VAL A 136 8.70 0.22 -0.25
CA VAL A 136 7.31 0.64 -0.04
C VAL A 136 6.35 -0.45 -0.49
N VAL A 137 5.54 -0.94 0.44
CA VAL A 137 4.61 -2.07 0.24
C VAL A 137 3.19 -1.66 0.62
N ASN A 138 2.22 -1.99 -0.23
CA ASN A 138 0.79 -1.70 -0.05
C ASN A 138 -0.06 -2.92 -0.44
N PRO A 139 -0.23 -3.91 0.46
CA PRO A 139 -0.99 -5.12 0.17
C PRO A 139 -2.47 -4.82 -0.07
N CYS A 140 -3.10 -5.60 -0.96
CA CYS A 140 -4.47 -5.36 -1.38
C CYS A 140 -5.54 -5.99 -0.48
N ASP A 141 -5.22 -7.07 0.22
CA ASP A 141 -6.17 -7.79 1.09
C ASP A 141 -5.49 -8.43 2.31
N ALA A 142 -6.27 -9.16 3.09
CA ALA A 142 -5.80 -9.81 4.31
C ALA A 142 -4.77 -10.92 4.04
N PHE A 143 -4.97 -11.69 2.98
CA PHE A 143 -4.07 -12.79 2.62
C PHE A 143 -2.70 -12.25 2.18
N GLU A 144 -2.70 -11.22 1.36
CA GLU A 144 -1.48 -10.54 0.94
C GLU A 144 -0.81 -9.79 2.08
N ALA A 145 -1.59 -9.19 3.01
CA ALA A 145 -1.05 -8.51 4.18
C ALA A 145 -0.27 -9.45 5.11
N GLU A 146 -0.78 -10.67 5.35
CA GLU A 146 -0.04 -11.69 6.11
C GLU A 146 1.30 -12.04 5.46
N ALA A 147 1.28 -12.29 4.14
CA ALA A 147 2.48 -12.61 3.39
C ALA A 147 3.49 -11.45 3.36
N ALA A 148 2.99 -10.22 3.22
CA ALA A 148 3.79 -9.00 3.26
C ALA A 148 4.53 -8.83 4.60
N VAL A 149 3.86 -9.10 5.74
CA VAL A 149 4.51 -9.03 7.06
C VAL A 149 5.71 -9.96 7.13
N LYS A 150 5.56 -11.21 6.69
CA LYS A 150 6.68 -12.17 6.67
C LYS A 150 7.81 -11.69 5.77
N ALA A 151 7.48 -11.24 4.56
CA ALA A 151 8.47 -10.76 3.60
C ALA A 151 9.25 -9.54 4.08
N VAL A 152 8.57 -8.53 4.66
CA VAL A 152 9.26 -7.33 5.19
C VAL A 152 10.05 -7.63 6.46
N MET A 153 9.64 -8.63 7.25
CA MET A 153 10.40 -9.08 8.43
C MET A 153 11.72 -9.72 8.02
N ASP A 154 11.73 -10.48 6.94
CA ASP A 154 12.93 -11.15 6.41
C ASP A 154 13.82 -10.22 5.57
N TYR A 155 13.27 -9.12 5.06
CA TYR A 155 14.01 -8.12 4.29
C TYR A 155 14.92 -7.29 5.20
N GLU A 156 16.19 -7.18 4.88
CA GLU A 156 17.15 -6.34 5.62
C GLU A 156 17.19 -4.93 5.02
N GLY A 157 16.71 -3.95 5.78
CA GLY A 157 16.64 -2.56 5.37
C GLY A 157 15.35 -1.85 5.76
N PRO A 158 15.24 -0.54 5.50
CA PRO A 158 14.07 0.26 5.84
C PRO A 158 12.89 -0.10 4.94
N CYS A 159 11.72 -0.24 5.54
CA CYS A 159 10.49 -0.55 4.82
C CYS A 159 9.31 0.27 5.37
N TYR A 160 8.50 0.80 4.47
CA TYR A 160 7.19 1.36 4.77
C TYR A 160 6.11 0.37 4.33
N LEU A 161 5.30 -0.09 5.27
CA LEU A 161 4.16 -0.98 5.04
C LEU A 161 2.87 -0.20 5.24
N ARG A 162 2.13 -0.01 4.16
CA ARG A 162 0.87 0.73 4.11
C ARG A 162 -0.31 -0.20 4.34
N ILE A 163 -1.15 0.08 5.33
CA ILE A 163 -2.23 -0.81 5.76
C ILE A 163 -3.56 -0.05 5.86
N GLY A 164 -4.62 -0.64 5.30
CA GLY A 164 -5.98 -0.08 5.32
C GLY A 164 -6.73 -0.33 6.64
N ARG A 165 -7.74 0.54 6.91
CA ARG A 165 -8.62 0.46 8.09
C ARG A 165 -9.75 -0.56 7.93
N ASN A 166 -10.42 -0.52 6.77
CA ASN A 166 -11.70 -1.20 6.56
C ASN A 166 -11.55 -2.62 6.03
N PRO A 167 -12.53 -3.50 6.31
CA PRO A 167 -12.60 -4.81 5.68
C PRO A 167 -12.74 -4.70 4.17
N VAL A 168 -11.91 -5.43 3.46
CA VAL A 168 -11.94 -5.58 2.00
C VAL A 168 -12.08 -7.04 1.63
N GLU A 169 -12.60 -7.32 0.44
CA GLU A 169 -12.76 -8.67 -0.07
C GLU A 169 -11.40 -9.34 -0.26
N VAL A 170 -11.28 -10.58 0.20
CA VAL A 170 -10.06 -11.39 0.00
C VAL A 170 -10.13 -11.97 -1.41
N VAL A 171 -9.11 -11.69 -2.21
CA VAL A 171 -9.01 -12.11 -3.62
C VAL A 171 -7.73 -12.87 -3.91
N MET A 172 -6.67 -12.67 -3.12
CA MET A 172 -5.37 -13.26 -3.38
C MET A 172 -5.27 -14.74 -2.98
N ASP A 173 -6.13 -15.21 -2.08
CA ASP A 173 -6.25 -16.63 -1.71
C ASP A 173 -6.77 -17.51 -2.86
N GLN A 174 -7.42 -16.90 -3.85
CA GLN A 174 -7.98 -17.57 -5.03
C GLN A 174 -6.98 -17.62 -6.21
N VAL A 175 -5.81 -16.99 -6.08
CA VAL A 175 -4.79 -16.97 -7.15
C VAL A 175 -3.96 -18.27 -7.07
N PRO A 176 -4.05 -19.14 -8.09
CA PRO A 176 -3.34 -20.42 -8.07
C PRO A 176 -1.82 -20.23 -7.99
N GLY A 177 -1.18 -20.87 -7.01
CA GLY A 177 0.28 -20.81 -6.85
C GLY A 177 0.77 -19.44 -6.39
N TYR A 178 -0.10 -18.59 -5.79
CA TYR A 178 0.29 -17.30 -5.27
C TYR A 178 1.51 -17.40 -4.34
N HIS A 179 2.50 -16.59 -4.63
CA HIS A 179 3.68 -16.41 -3.80
C HIS A 179 4.01 -14.91 -3.72
N PHE A 180 4.11 -14.38 -2.49
CA PHE A 180 4.50 -12.99 -2.28
C PHE A 180 6.01 -12.83 -2.45
N GLU A 181 6.41 -11.98 -3.37
CA GLU A 181 7.82 -11.61 -3.59
C GLU A 181 7.94 -10.09 -3.69
N LEU A 182 8.77 -9.49 -2.84
CA LEU A 182 9.02 -8.05 -2.88
C LEU A 182 9.52 -7.63 -4.26
N GLY A 183 8.88 -6.61 -4.83
CA GLY A 183 9.25 -6.08 -6.15
C GLY A 183 8.62 -6.82 -7.34
N LYS A 184 7.72 -7.78 -7.11
CA LYS A 184 6.98 -8.48 -8.19
C LYS A 184 5.50 -8.13 -8.17
N GLY A 185 4.96 -7.87 -9.36
CA GLY A 185 3.53 -7.69 -9.58
C GLY A 185 2.84 -9.00 -9.94
N ILE A 186 1.51 -9.06 -9.78
CA ILE A 186 0.72 -10.26 -9.98
C ILE A 186 -0.37 -10.00 -11.00
N LEU A 187 -0.37 -10.78 -12.08
CA LEU A 187 -1.44 -10.77 -13.08
C LEU A 187 -2.67 -11.49 -12.51
N LEU A 188 -3.77 -10.74 -12.34
CA LEU A 188 -5.03 -11.26 -11.82
C LEU A 188 -6.04 -11.59 -12.92
N ARG A 189 -5.99 -10.85 -14.03
CA ARG A 189 -6.89 -11.04 -15.17
C ARG A 189 -6.16 -10.72 -16.46
N GLU A 190 -6.26 -11.59 -17.43
CA GLU A 190 -5.77 -11.33 -18.79
C GLU A 190 -6.67 -10.32 -19.51
N GLY A 191 -6.09 -9.57 -20.44
CA GLY A 191 -6.78 -8.61 -21.29
C GLY A 191 -5.83 -7.99 -22.31
N THR A 192 -6.39 -7.44 -23.39
CA THR A 192 -5.63 -6.97 -24.54
C THR A 192 -5.87 -5.52 -24.91
N ASP A 193 -6.98 -4.92 -24.47
CA ASP A 193 -7.34 -3.57 -24.90
C ASP A 193 -6.72 -2.47 -24.05
N VAL A 194 -6.64 -2.71 -22.73
CA VAL A 194 -6.07 -1.80 -21.73
C VAL A 194 -5.49 -2.59 -20.57
N ALA A 195 -4.43 -2.10 -19.96
CA ALA A 195 -3.92 -2.64 -18.70
C ALA A 195 -4.31 -1.71 -17.53
N VAL A 196 -5.01 -2.27 -16.52
CA VAL A 196 -5.32 -1.61 -15.25
C VAL A 196 -4.34 -2.13 -14.21
N LEU A 197 -3.44 -1.29 -13.75
CA LEU A 197 -2.49 -1.58 -12.68
C LEU A 197 -3.01 -0.95 -11.39
N ALA A 198 -3.26 -1.76 -10.37
CA ALA A 198 -3.83 -1.30 -9.13
C ALA A 198 -2.97 -1.67 -7.92
N THR A 199 -3.09 -0.92 -6.83
CA THR A 199 -2.41 -1.19 -5.56
C THR A 199 -3.36 -1.04 -4.38
N GLY A 200 -3.12 -1.81 -3.31
CA GLY A 200 -3.96 -1.76 -2.12
C GLY A 200 -5.43 -2.08 -2.43
N ILE A 201 -6.35 -1.43 -1.74
CA ILE A 201 -7.79 -1.67 -1.88
C ILE A 201 -8.34 -1.39 -3.29
N MET A 202 -7.58 -0.71 -4.14
CA MET A 202 -8.03 -0.46 -5.51
C MET A 202 -7.92 -1.69 -6.41
N VAL A 203 -7.31 -2.77 -5.96
CA VAL A 203 -7.27 -4.04 -6.71
C VAL A 203 -8.66 -4.66 -6.84
N GLN A 204 -9.45 -4.69 -5.77
CA GLN A 204 -10.83 -5.16 -5.80
C GLN A 204 -11.70 -4.29 -6.70
N GLU A 205 -11.50 -2.98 -6.66
CA GLU A 205 -12.23 -2.04 -7.53
C GLU A 205 -11.83 -2.21 -9.00
N ALA A 206 -10.55 -2.50 -9.28
CA ALA A 206 -10.07 -2.79 -10.64
C ALA A 206 -10.68 -4.09 -11.21
N LEU A 207 -10.83 -5.13 -10.38
CA LEU A 207 -11.49 -6.37 -10.79
C LEU A 207 -12.98 -6.14 -11.13
N LYS A 208 -13.71 -5.38 -10.29
CA LYS A 208 -15.10 -5.00 -10.55
C LYS A 208 -15.23 -4.14 -11.82
N ALA A 209 -14.33 -3.19 -12.01
CA ALA A 209 -14.28 -2.36 -13.21
C ALA A 209 -14.06 -3.22 -14.47
N ALA A 210 -13.18 -4.22 -14.39
CA ALA A 210 -12.92 -5.14 -15.51
C ALA A 210 -14.13 -6.01 -15.87
N GLU A 211 -14.99 -6.35 -14.90
CA GLU A 211 -16.27 -7.05 -15.17
C GLU A 211 -17.25 -6.13 -15.92
N THR A 212 -17.37 -4.86 -15.49
CA THR A 212 -18.20 -3.87 -16.17
C THR A 212 -17.72 -3.62 -17.60
N LEU A 213 -16.42 -3.43 -17.79
CA LEU A 213 -15.81 -3.22 -19.11
C LEU A 213 -15.99 -4.44 -20.03
N ALA A 214 -15.93 -5.65 -19.50
CA ALA A 214 -16.20 -6.87 -20.30
C ALA A 214 -17.63 -6.93 -20.84
N ALA A 215 -18.61 -6.44 -20.09
CA ALA A 215 -19.98 -6.31 -20.56
C ALA A 215 -20.13 -5.26 -21.70
N GLU A 216 -19.20 -4.33 -21.81
CA GLU A 216 -19.08 -3.35 -22.89
C GLU A 216 -18.21 -3.87 -24.07
N GLY A 217 -17.69 -5.10 -23.98
CA GLY A 217 -16.81 -5.69 -24.99
C GLY A 217 -15.35 -5.26 -24.89
N ILE A 218 -14.92 -4.63 -23.79
CA ILE A 218 -13.55 -4.18 -23.56
C ILE A 218 -12.79 -5.20 -22.73
N SER A 219 -11.69 -5.71 -23.26
CA SER A 219 -10.81 -6.70 -22.62
C SER A 219 -9.74 -6.02 -21.76
N ALA A 220 -10.06 -5.79 -20.48
CA ALA A 220 -9.17 -5.16 -19.52
C ALA A 220 -8.29 -6.19 -18.80
N ARG A 221 -6.95 -6.01 -18.87
CA ARG A 221 -5.98 -6.72 -18.05
C ARG A 221 -5.93 -6.09 -16.66
N VAL A 222 -5.91 -6.90 -15.58
CA VAL A 222 -5.76 -6.40 -14.21
C VAL A 222 -4.48 -6.95 -13.58
N ILE A 223 -3.65 -6.05 -13.07
CA ILE A 223 -2.39 -6.38 -12.42
C ILE A 223 -2.36 -5.75 -11.03
N ASN A 224 -2.14 -6.56 -10.01
CA ASN A 224 -1.86 -6.11 -8.65
C ASN A 224 -0.38 -5.76 -8.52
N ILE A 225 -0.08 -4.54 -8.07
CA ILE A 225 1.29 -4.07 -7.75
C ILE A 225 1.34 -3.76 -6.25
N HIS A 226 1.62 -4.75 -5.44
CA HIS A 226 1.72 -4.62 -3.99
C HIS A 226 3.03 -3.96 -3.53
N THR A 227 4.09 -4.00 -4.31
CA THR A 227 5.35 -3.33 -4.01
C THR A 227 5.55 -2.14 -4.94
N ILE A 228 5.47 -0.94 -4.37
CA ILE A 228 5.61 0.31 -5.13
C ILE A 228 7.08 0.68 -5.31
N LYS A 229 7.92 0.25 -4.38
CA LYS A 229 9.38 0.40 -4.46
C LYS A 229 10.07 -0.76 -3.75
N PRO A 230 10.92 -1.54 -4.44
CA PRO A 230 11.20 -1.47 -5.87
C PRO A 230 9.97 -1.85 -6.71
N LEU A 231 9.80 -1.20 -7.87
CA LEU A 231 8.68 -1.46 -8.77
C LEU A 231 9.01 -2.60 -9.75
N ASP A 232 8.05 -3.46 -10.03
CA ASP A 232 8.19 -4.49 -11.07
C ASP A 232 8.15 -3.86 -12.49
N ARG A 233 9.32 -3.47 -12.97
CA ARG A 233 9.45 -2.83 -14.29
C ARG A 233 9.10 -3.79 -15.44
N GLU A 234 9.35 -5.10 -15.27
CA GLU A 234 9.14 -6.10 -16.30
C GLU A 234 7.65 -6.29 -16.62
N ILE A 235 6.81 -6.48 -15.59
CA ILE A 235 5.37 -6.66 -15.78
C ILE A 235 4.70 -5.40 -16.33
N ILE A 236 5.17 -4.21 -15.91
CA ILE A 236 4.67 -2.92 -16.40
C ILE A 236 5.00 -2.74 -17.88
N VAL A 237 6.25 -2.99 -18.26
CA VAL A 237 6.69 -2.85 -19.67
C VAL A 237 6.00 -3.88 -20.57
N LYS A 238 5.79 -5.12 -20.05
CA LYS A 238 5.03 -6.14 -20.77
C LYS A 238 3.59 -5.67 -20.99
N ALA A 239 2.92 -5.16 -19.95
CA ALA A 239 1.56 -4.63 -20.05
C ALA A 239 1.47 -3.45 -21.03
N ALA A 240 2.44 -2.53 -21.01
CA ALA A 240 2.50 -1.41 -21.93
C ALA A 240 2.61 -1.87 -23.40
N ARG A 241 3.49 -2.84 -23.68
CA ARG A 241 3.68 -3.38 -25.04
C ARG A 241 2.47 -4.13 -25.56
N GLU A 242 1.83 -4.94 -24.71
CA GLU A 242 0.76 -5.83 -25.14
C GLU A 242 -0.59 -5.12 -25.22
N CYS A 243 -0.87 -4.16 -24.31
CA CYS A 243 -2.14 -3.43 -24.27
C CYS A 243 -2.07 -2.06 -24.96
N GLY A 244 -0.89 -1.44 -25.11
CA GLY A 244 -0.70 -0.15 -25.76
C GLY A 244 -1.23 1.06 -24.97
N VAL A 245 -1.86 0.87 -23.82
CA VAL A 245 -2.37 1.92 -22.94
C VAL A 245 -2.52 1.38 -21.51
N ILE A 246 -2.28 2.24 -20.52
CA ILE A 246 -2.32 1.88 -19.11
C ILE A 246 -3.24 2.83 -18.33
N VAL A 247 -4.00 2.26 -17.39
CA VAL A 247 -4.65 2.98 -16.30
C VAL A 247 -4.00 2.52 -15.00
N THR A 248 -3.57 3.44 -14.15
CA THR A 248 -3.14 3.12 -12.78
C THR A 248 -4.23 3.48 -11.79
N SER A 249 -4.39 2.71 -10.71
CA SER A 249 -5.41 2.97 -9.69
C SER A 249 -4.84 2.87 -8.28
N GLU A 250 -4.98 3.95 -7.52
CA GLU A 250 -4.47 4.10 -6.16
C GLU A 250 -5.42 4.91 -5.28
N GLU A 251 -5.58 4.52 -4.03
CA GLU A 251 -6.23 5.34 -2.99
C GLU A 251 -5.23 6.33 -2.41
N HIS A 252 -4.79 7.26 -3.22
CA HIS A 252 -3.73 8.22 -2.93
C HIS A 252 -3.84 9.40 -3.92
N ASN A 253 -3.19 10.51 -3.65
CA ASN A 253 -3.07 11.60 -4.61
C ASN A 253 -2.37 11.11 -5.88
N VAL A 254 -2.91 11.45 -7.05
CA VAL A 254 -2.30 11.11 -8.35
C VAL A 254 -0.93 11.76 -8.57
N LEU A 255 -0.60 12.80 -7.77
CA LEU A 255 0.70 13.45 -7.82
C LEU A 255 1.75 12.63 -7.03
N ALA A 256 2.83 12.28 -7.69
CA ALA A 256 3.98 11.58 -7.14
C ALA A 256 3.71 10.20 -6.47
N GLY A 257 2.48 9.66 -6.54
CA GLY A 257 2.11 8.36 -6.00
C GLY A 257 2.53 7.18 -6.88
N PHE A 258 1.78 6.08 -6.78
CA PHE A 258 1.99 4.86 -7.55
C PHE A 258 1.87 5.09 -9.06
N GLY A 259 0.84 5.80 -9.51
CA GLY A 259 0.63 6.08 -10.92
C GLY A 259 1.77 6.90 -11.53
N SER A 260 2.39 7.80 -10.76
CA SER A 260 3.58 8.53 -11.19
C SER A 260 4.78 7.60 -11.34
N ALA A 261 4.98 6.63 -10.43
CA ALA A 261 6.05 5.64 -10.54
C ALA A 261 5.91 4.76 -11.79
N VAL A 262 4.69 4.35 -12.13
CA VAL A 262 4.41 3.63 -13.37
C VAL A 262 4.70 4.49 -14.60
N ALA A 263 4.26 5.76 -14.59
CA ALA A 263 4.50 6.69 -15.69
C ALA A 263 6.00 6.95 -15.93
N GLU A 264 6.83 7.03 -14.88
CA GLU A 264 8.29 7.12 -14.97
C GLU A 264 8.85 5.93 -15.75
N VAL A 265 8.50 4.69 -15.38
CA VAL A 265 8.95 3.46 -16.08
C VAL A 265 8.51 3.45 -17.55
N VAL A 266 7.24 3.77 -17.79
CA VAL A 266 6.64 3.73 -19.13
C VAL A 266 7.29 4.76 -20.06
N SER A 267 7.49 5.99 -19.56
CA SER A 267 8.11 7.05 -20.34
C SER A 267 9.56 6.76 -20.75
N GLU A 268 10.30 6.02 -19.89
CA GLU A 268 11.71 5.67 -20.15
C GLU A 268 11.87 4.50 -21.12
N ILE A 269 10.96 3.48 -21.06
CA ILE A 269 11.22 2.18 -21.70
C ILE A 269 10.25 1.88 -22.85
N CYS A 270 8.96 2.17 -22.68
CA CYS A 270 7.91 1.85 -23.64
C CYS A 270 6.80 2.90 -23.56
N PRO A 271 7.00 4.07 -24.19
CA PRO A 271 6.05 5.18 -24.12
C PRO A 271 4.69 4.83 -24.69
N VAL A 272 3.69 4.77 -23.81
CA VAL A 272 2.25 4.63 -24.14
C VAL A 272 1.45 5.60 -23.27
N PRO A 273 0.20 5.94 -23.65
CA PRO A 273 -0.65 6.75 -22.79
C PRO A 273 -0.86 6.09 -21.41
N VAL A 274 -0.71 6.90 -20.35
CA VAL A 274 -0.97 6.49 -18.96
C VAL A 274 -2.01 7.43 -18.35
N VAL A 275 -3.16 6.90 -17.95
CA VAL A 275 -4.16 7.64 -17.18
C VAL A 275 -4.04 7.23 -15.72
N ARG A 276 -3.83 8.20 -14.84
CA ARG A 276 -3.70 7.98 -13.40
C ARG A 276 -5.05 8.22 -12.73
N HIS A 277 -5.59 7.18 -12.11
CA HIS A 277 -6.82 7.21 -11.32
C HIS A 277 -6.48 7.20 -9.83
N GLY A 278 -7.04 8.15 -9.08
CA GLY A 278 -6.83 8.35 -7.65
C GLY A 278 -7.43 9.69 -7.21
N VAL A 279 -6.95 10.23 -6.09
CA VAL A 279 -7.36 11.53 -5.57
C VAL A 279 -6.73 12.65 -6.42
N ASN A 280 -7.54 13.52 -6.98
CA ASN A 280 -7.11 14.60 -7.87
C ASN A 280 -6.78 15.88 -7.07
N ASP A 281 -5.57 15.91 -6.47
CA ASP A 281 -5.00 17.07 -5.78
C ASP A 281 -5.99 17.76 -4.82
N ALA A 282 -6.60 16.97 -3.94
CA ALA A 282 -7.59 17.45 -3.00
C ALA A 282 -7.40 16.82 -1.61
N PHE A 283 -7.66 17.60 -0.57
CA PHE A 283 -7.83 17.06 0.77
C PHE A 283 -9.11 16.22 0.85
N GLY A 284 -9.10 15.21 1.73
CA GLY A 284 -10.29 14.43 2.02
C GLY A 284 -11.33 15.20 2.86
N ARG A 285 -12.35 14.50 3.30
CA ARG A 285 -13.43 15.01 4.17
C ARG A 285 -13.99 13.91 5.05
N SER A 286 -14.66 14.29 6.16
CA SER A 286 -15.35 13.34 7.03
C SER A 286 -16.60 12.76 6.35
N GLY A 287 -16.84 11.48 6.60
CA GLY A 287 -18.00 10.75 6.11
C GLY A 287 -17.80 9.26 6.23
N ALA A 288 -18.82 8.46 5.96
CA ALA A 288 -18.65 7.01 5.87
C ALA A 288 -17.67 6.68 4.74
N ALA A 289 -16.73 5.76 4.98
CA ALA A 289 -15.61 5.49 4.09
C ALA A 289 -16.03 5.31 2.62
N GLN A 290 -17.04 4.46 2.34
CA GLN A 290 -17.50 4.25 0.97
C GLN A 290 -18.08 5.53 0.34
N GLN A 291 -18.83 6.32 1.10
CA GLN A 291 -19.40 7.58 0.59
C GLN A 291 -18.30 8.60 0.27
N VAL A 292 -17.21 8.60 1.04
CA VAL A 292 -16.06 9.46 0.75
C VAL A 292 -15.37 8.98 -0.52
N LEU A 293 -15.07 7.69 -0.65
CA LEU A 293 -14.47 7.12 -1.87
C LEU A 293 -15.31 7.43 -3.12
N ASP A 294 -16.63 7.24 -3.05
CA ASP A 294 -17.56 7.52 -4.16
C ASP A 294 -17.59 9.00 -4.53
N ALA A 295 -17.55 9.89 -3.54
CA ALA A 295 -17.56 11.32 -3.78
C ALA A 295 -16.29 11.85 -4.46
N TYR A 296 -15.18 11.13 -4.33
CA TYR A 296 -13.91 11.44 -5.01
C TYR A 296 -13.71 10.61 -6.28
N GLY A 297 -14.66 9.73 -6.62
CA GLY A 297 -14.58 8.83 -7.77
C GLY A 297 -13.49 7.77 -7.63
N VAL A 298 -12.99 7.50 -6.40
CA VAL A 298 -11.97 6.49 -6.12
C VAL A 298 -12.66 5.14 -5.90
N ASN A 299 -13.20 4.60 -6.99
CA ASN A 299 -14.01 3.37 -7.02
C ASN A 299 -14.00 2.73 -8.42
N ALA A 300 -14.71 1.63 -8.59
CA ALA A 300 -14.79 0.89 -9.85
C ALA A 300 -15.34 1.74 -11.02
N ALA A 301 -16.36 2.59 -10.77
CA ALA A 301 -16.93 3.46 -11.81
C ALA A 301 -15.90 4.49 -12.31
N GLY A 302 -15.12 5.11 -11.41
CA GLY A 302 -14.05 6.03 -11.78
C GLY A 302 -12.91 5.35 -12.54
N ILE A 303 -12.65 4.05 -12.27
CA ILE A 303 -11.69 3.27 -13.07
C ILE A 303 -12.25 3.05 -14.48
N VAL A 304 -13.54 2.71 -14.64
CA VAL A 304 -14.19 2.56 -15.96
C VAL A 304 -14.08 3.85 -16.76
N GLU A 305 -14.41 5.00 -16.17
CA GLU A 305 -14.27 6.31 -16.82
C GLU A 305 -12.80 6.59 -17.25
N SER A 306 -11.85 6.23 -16.39
CA SER A 306 -10.42 6.36 -16.67
C SER A 306 -9.98 5.47 -17.83
N VAL A 307 -10.55 4.25 -17.95
CA VAL A 307 -10.30 3.34 -19.07
C VAL A 307 -10.86 3.92 -20.37
N HIS A 308 -12.09 4.42 -20.40
CA HIS A 308 -12.63 5.08 -21.60
C HIS A 308 -11.76 6.25 -22.06
N LYS A 309 -11.30 7.09 -21.11
CA LYS A 309 -10.37 8.17 -21.39
C LYS A 309 -9.05 7.65 -21.97
N ALA A 310 -8.50 6.58 -21.39
CA ALA A 310 -7.26 5.99 -21.83
C ALA A 310 -7.36 5.41 -23.26
N LEU A 311 -8.43 4.68 -23.55
CA LEU A 311 -8.68 4.11 -24.87
C LEU A 311 -8.85 5.19 -25.94
N ALA A 312 -9.45 6.33 -25.62
CA ALA A 312 -9.55 7.48 -26.54
C ALA A 312 -8.19 8.10 -26.85
N MET A 313 -7.15 7.88 -26.04
CA MET A 313 -5.77 8.32 -26.27
C MET A 313 -4.95 7.28 -27.04
N LYS A 314 -5.42 6.05 -27.16
CA LYS A 314 -4.74 4.95 -27.85
C LYS A 314 -4.78 5.23 -29.36
N LYS A 315 -3.61 5.38 -29.98
CA LYS A 315 -3.45 5.64 -31.41
C LYS A 315 -3.42 4.34 -32.23
#